data_af53056b9dfa45d3aff16fe3f96ae3c4
#
_entry.id   af53056b9dfa45d3aff16fe3f96ae3c4
#
_cell.length_a   1.000
_cell.length_b   1.000
_cell.length_c   1.000
_cell.angle_alpha   90.00
_cell.angle_beta   90.00
_cell.angle_gamma   90.00
#
_symmetry.space_group_name_H-M   'P 1'
#
loop_
_entity.id
_entity.type
_entity.pdbx_description
1 polymer ?
#
loop_
_entity_poly.entity_id
_entity_poly.type
_entity_poly.pdbx_seq_one_letter_code
_entity_poly.pdbx_strand_id
1 'polypeptide(L)'
;MENIVKGKAWTFGNNVNTESIMPTGTDHNPGLAAQTTLKFYDPEFAPNVKAGDIVVTGTNFGNSSSRGAGQVFLYLQVPVIIVESCARIFFRNTWNIGVPVLECEGITEIVNKGDILEVDITEGKIKNVTTGAEAQAEKPFDLLIGIWQAGGLKGWVQTHKEDYPGML
;
A
#
# COMPACT_ATOMS: atom_id res chain seq x y z
N MET A 1 -7.91 -13.24 -4.42
CA MET A 1 -6.53 -12.74 -4.53
C MET A 1 -5.63 -13.70 -3.78
N GLU A 2 -4.36 -13.80 -4.15
CA GLU A 2 -3.41 -14.63 -3.39
C GLU A 2 -3.09 -13.94 -2.06
N ASN A 3 -3.11 -14.69 -0.96
CA ASN A 3 -2.83 -14.15 0.37
C ASN A 3 -1.34 -13.82 0.56
N ILE A 4 -0.48 -14.56 -0.14
CA ILE A 4 0.97 -14.38 -0.10
C ILE A 4 1.42 -13.71 -1.40
N VAL A 5 2.14 -12.61 -1.26
CA VAL A 5 2.74 -11.87 -2.38
C VAL A 5 4.26 -11.85 -2.24
N LYS A 6 4.95 -11.84 -3.37
CA LYS A 6 6.41 -11.77 -3.41
C LYS A 6 6.84 -10.71 -4.41
N GLY A 7 7.69 -9.78 -3.99
CA GLY A 7 8.11 -8.68 -4.83
C GLY A 7 9.37 -7.98 -4.35
N LYS A 8 9.91 -7.12 -5.22
CA LYS A 8 11.05 -6.28 -4.90
C LYS A 8 10.61 -5.08 -4.05
N ALA A 9 11.36 -4.78 -3.00
CA ALA A 9 11.12 -3.66 -2.13
C ALA A 9 11.63 -2.34 -2.70
N TRP A 10 10.78 -1.32 -2.62
CA TRP A 10 11.12 0.09 -2.76
C TRP A 10 10.98 0.75 -1.38
N THR A 11 12.05 1.34 -0.88
CA THR A 11 12.07 1.89 0.48
C THR A 11 12.04 3.41 0.46
N PHE A 12 11.22 3.99 1.35
CA PHE A 12 11.11 5.43 1.55
C PHE A 12 11.23 5.76 3.04
N GLY A 13 11.63 6.97 3.34
CA GLY A 13 11.78 7.42 4.72
C GLY A 13 10.47 7.81 5.39
N ASN A 14 10.61 8.62 6.43
CA ASN A 14 9.50 9.13 7.24
C ASN A 14 8.82 10.34 6.57
N ASN A 15 7.58 10.62 6.99
CA ASN A 15 6.82 11.83 6.63
C ASN A 15 6.57 12.00 5.13
N VAL A 16 6.45 10.92 4.38
CA VAL A 16 6.05 10.97 2.97
C VAL A 16 4.60 11.44 2.88
N ASN A 17 4.37 12.59 2.28
CA ASN A 17 3.04 13.18 2.16
C ASN A 17 2.30 12.74 0.90
N THR A 18 0.98 12.92 0.89
CA THR A 18 0.13 12.54 -0.25
C THR A 18 0.38 13.38 -1.50
N GLU A 19 0.88 14.61 -1.36
CA GLU A 19 1.28 15.46 -2.48
C GLU A 19 2.44 14.86 -3.29
N SER A 20 3.36 14.18 -2.62
CA SER A 20 4.48 13.51 -3.29
C SER A 20 4.05 12.21 -3.99
N ILE A 21 2.96 11.59 -3.54
CA ILE A 21 2.40 10.39 -4.15
C ILE A 21 1.52 10.76 -5.35
N MET A 22 0.66 11.77 -5.17
CA MET A 22 -0.22 12.31 -6.21
C MET A 22 -0.01 13.82 -6.33
N PRO A 23 0.97 14.26 -7.12
CA PRO A 23 1.33 15.68 -7.23
C PRO A 23 0.18 16.56 -7.75
N THR A 24 0.18 17.83 -7.35
CA THR A 24 -0.72 18.86 -7.89
C THR A 24 -0.55 18.94 -9.42
N GLY A 25 -1.66 19.15 -10.13
CA GLY A 25 -1.67 19.22 -11.59
C GLY A 25 -1.84 17.87 -12.29
N THR A 26 -2.01 16.79 -11.53
CA THR A 26 -2.33 15.47 -12.10
C THR A 26 -3.84 15.23 -12.23
N ASP A 27 -4.70 16.21 -11.85
CA ASP A 27 -6.16 16.19 -11.99
C ASP A 27 -6.82 14.91 -11.43
N HIS A 28 -6.26 14.42 -10.31
CA HIS A 28 -6.64 13.14 -9.72
C HIS A 28 -6.53 11.92 -10.67
N ASN A 29 -5.77 12.04 -11.75
CA ASN A 29 -5.49 10.94 -12.66
C ASN A 29 -4.31 10.10 -12.14
N PRO A 30 -4.54 8.87 -11.68
CA PRO A 30 -3.48 8.04 -11.10
C PRO A 30 -2.40 7.66 -12.13
N GLY A 31 -2.75 7.50 -13.41
CA GLY A 31 -1.78 7.19 -14.46
C GLY A 31 -0.86 8.36 -14.77
N LEU A 32 -1.36 9.60 -14.69
CA LEU A 32 -0.53 10.79 -14.83
C LEU A 32 0.36 10.99 -13.58
N ALA A 33 -0.21 10.80 -12.39
CA ALA A 33 0.53 10.87 -11.14
C ALA A 33 1.65 9.82 -11.06
N ALA A 34 1.40 8.61 -11.54
CA ALA A 34 2.37 7.51 -11.54
C ALA A 34 3.67 7.85 -12.27
N GLN A 35 3.63 8.74 -13.27
CA GLN A 35 4.82 9.13 -14.04
C GLN A 35 5.85 9.91 -13.19
N THR A 36 5.41 10.53 -12.10
CA THR A 36 6.27 11.38 -11.27
C THR A 36 6.10 11.12 -9.78
N THR A 37 5.35 10.08 -9.41
CA THR A 37 5.11 9.72 -8.01
C THR A 37 6.43 9.51 -7.28
N LEU A 38 6.51 10.05 -6.06
CA LEU A 38 7.64 9.89 -5.13
C LEU A 38 9.02 10.30 -5.68
N LYS A 39 9.08 11.00 -6.82
CA LYS A 39 10.35 11.38 -7.48
C LYS A 39 11.29 12.23 -6.62
N PHE A 40 10.75 12.96 -5.63
CA PHE A 40 11.55 13.78 -4.71
C PHE A 40 12.25 12.91 -3.65
N TYR A 41 11.72 11.73 -3.36
CA TYR A 41 12.30 10.78 -2.43
C TYR A 41 13.21 9.79 -3.16
N ASP A 42 12.77 9.30 -4.31
CA ASP A 42 13.55 8.41 -5.16
C ASP A 42 13.16 8.64 -6.64
N PRO A 43 14.02 9.33 -7.42
CA PRO A 43 13.75 9.58 -8.83
C PRO A 43 13.73 8.32 -9.70
N GLU A 44 14.26 7.21 -9.21
CA GLU A 44 14.26 5.93 -9.93
C GLU A 44 12.96 5.14 -9.73
N PHE A 45 12.12 5.50 -8.74
CA PHE A 45 10.90 4.76 -8.45
C PHE A 45 9.92 4.77 -9.63
N ALA A 46 9.42 5.93 -9.99
CA ALA A 46 8.37 6.06 -11.02
C ALA A 46 8.73 5.41 -12.36
N PRO A 47 9.96 5.57 -12.91
CA PRO A 47 10.33 4.94 -14.17
C PRO A 47 10.61 3.43 -14.08
N ASN A 48 10.89 2.88 -12.90
CA ASN A 48 11.39 1.50 -12.77
C ASN A 48 10.50 0.59 -11.93
N VAL A 49 9.49 1.10 -11.22
CA VAL A 49 8.56 0.27 -10.46
C VAL A 49 7.78 -0.66 -11.40
N LYS A 50 7.62 -1.90 -10.98
CA LYS A 50 6.92 -2.95 -11.73
C LYS A 50 5.72 -3.47 -10.95
N ALA A 51 4.75 -4.00 -11.68
CA ALA A 51 3.65 -4.75 -11.07
C ALA A 51 4.19 -5.85 -10.15
N GLY A 52 3.67 -5.91 -8.94
CA GLY A 52 4.13 -6.85 -7.91
C GLY A 52 5.25 -6.31 -7.01
N ASP A 53 5.88 -5.18 -7.31
CA ASP A 53 6.84 -4.54 -6.40
C ASP A 53 6.14 -4.05 -5.13
N ILE A 54 6.85 -4.08 -4.00
CA ILE A 54 6.33 -3.77 -2.67
C ILE A 54 6.90 -2.42 -2.21
N VAL A 55 6.06 -1.58 -1.64
CA VAL A 55 6.47 -0.30 -1.05
C VAL A 55 6.67 -0.47 0.45
N VAL A 56 7.84 -0.08 0.95
CA VAL A 56 8.20 -0.08 2.38
C VAL A 56 8.56 1.33 2.80
N THR A 57 8.00 1.81 3.91
CA THR A 57 8.22 3.20 4.33
C THR A 57 8.19 3.34 5.85
N GLY A 58 8.75 4.43 6.33
CA GLY A 58 8.83 4.74 7.74
C GLY A 58 7.53 5.26 8.33
N THR A 59 7.67 6.18 9.27
CA THR A 59 6.55 6.72 10.05
C THR A 59 5.79 7.81 9.31
N ASN A 60 4.50 7.98 9.66
CA ASN A 60 3.62 9.05 9.20
C ASN A 60 3.48 9.12 7.66
N PHE A 61 3.38 7.95 7.02
CA PHE A 61 3.19 7.85 5.57
C PHE A 61 1.79 8.31 5.16
N GLY A 62 1.68 8.95 4.00
CA GLY A 62 0.40 9.41 3.47
C GLY A 62 -0.22 10.55 4.27
N ASN A 63 0.59 11.34 5.00
CA ASN A 63 0.11 12.52 5.71
C ASN A 63 -0.35 13.62 4.76
N SER A 64 -1.00 14.69 5.29
CA SER A 64 -1.59 15.78 4.54
C SER A 64 -2.94 15.41 3.90
N SER A 65 -3.37 16.11 2.83
CA SER A 65 -4.72 15.93 2.30
C SER A 65 -4.89 14.62 1.53
N SER A 66 -6.05 14.02 1.66
CA SER A 66 -6.40 12.76 1.00
C SER A 66 -6.81 13.00 -0.47
N ARG A 67 -5.87 13.04 -1.38
CA ARG A 67 -6.13 13.25 -2.82
C ARG A 67 -6.32 11.96 -3.61
N GLY A 68 -6.74 10.87 -2.98
CA GLY A 68 -6.80 9.58 -3.66
C GLY A 68 -5.42 8.98 -3.93
N ALA A 69 -4.42 9.34 -3.13
CA ALA A 69 -3.03 8.92 -3.30
C ALA A 69 -2.88 7.40 -3.41
N GLY A 70 -3.70 6.62 -2.70
CA GLY A 70 -3.71 5.16 -2.80
C GLY A 70 -4.00 4.65 -4.22
N GLN A 71 -4.75 5.40 -5.03
CA GLN A 71 -5.07 5.01 -6.41
C GLN A 71 -3.82 4.92 -7.30
N VAL A 72 -2.75 5.65 -6.97
CA VAL A 72 -1.48 5.56 -7.69
C VAL A 72 -0.86 4.18 -7.51
N PHE A 73 -0.86 3.66 -6.29
CA PHE A 73 -0.34 2.32 -6.00
C PHE A 73 -1.20 1.21 -6.61
N LEU A 74 -2.53 1.39 -6.63
CA LEU A 74 -3.43 0.49 -7.36
C LEU A 74 -3.11 0.47 -8.86
N TYR A 75 -2.93 1.65 -9.47
CA TYR A 75 -2.57 1.79 -10.88
C TYR A 75 -1.22 1.13 -11.19
N LEU A 76 -0.22 1.30 -10.31
CA LEU A 76 1.09 0.68 -10.42
C LEU A 76 1.10 -0.82 -10.10
N GLN A 77 -0.05 -1.38 -9.69
CA GLN A 77 -0.20 -2.77 -9.27
C GLN A 77 0.74 -3.16 -8.12
N VAL A 78 0.94 -2.23 -7.18
CA VAL A 78 1.63 -2.50 -5.91
C VAL A 78 0.69 -3.36 -5.05
N PRO A 79 1.07 -4.60 -4.70
CA PRO A 79 0.17 -5.54 -4.02
C PRO A 79 -0.02 -5.23 -2.54
N VAL A 80 0.95 -4.58 -1.91
CA VAL A 80 0.94 -4.22 -0.50
C VAL A 80 1.89 -3.06 -0.23
N ILE A 81 1.51 -2.21 0.71
CA ILE A 81 2.36 -1.14 1.26
C ILE A 81 2.64 -1.52 2.73
N ILE A 82 3.90 -1.51 3.13
CA ILE A 82 4.32 -1.80 4.51
C ILE A 82 4.88 -0.51 5.09
N VAL A 83 4.38 -0.10 6.25
CA VAL A 83 4.72 1.17 6.89
C VAL A 83 5.05 0.95 8.36
N GLU A 84 5.88 1.80 8.96
CA GLU A 84 5.98 1.84 10.42
C GLU A 84 4.74 2.48 11.06
N SER A 85 4.21 3.51 10.42
CA SER A 85 2.88 4.07 10.71
C SER A 85 2.38 4.91 9.55
N CYS A 86 1.07 5.09 9.42
CA CYS A 86 0.50 5.94 8.38
C CYS A 86 -0.64 6.83 8.88
N ALA A 87 -0.97 7.84 8.09
CA ALA A 87 -2.12 8.68 8.36
C ALA A 87 -3.43 7.89 8.22
N ARG A 88 -4.33 8.02 9.20
CA ARG A 88 -5.61 7.27 9.25
C ARG A 88 -6.44 7.38 7.99
N ILE A 89 -6.44 8.57 7.38
CA ILE A 89 -7.21 8.82 6.16
C ILE A 89 -6.60 8.08 4.96
N PHE A 90 -5.27 8.05 4.86
CA PHE A 90 -4.56 7.28 3.86
C PHE A 90 -4.83 5.78 4.03
N PHE A 91 -4.68 5.26 5.24
CA PHE A 91 -4.95 3.86 5.57
C PHE A 91 -6.34 3.42 5.09
N ARG A 92 -7.39 4.11 5.55
CA ARG A 92 -8.78 3.77 5.20
C ARG A 92 -9.05 3.83 3.71
N ASN A 93 -8.61 4.91 3.06
CA ASN A 93 -8.86 5.10 1.64
C ASN A 93 -8.14 4.06 0.78
N THR A 94 -6.95 3.65 1.19
CA THR A 94 -6.12 2.70 0.44
C THR A 94 -6.68 1.29 0.57
N TRP A 95 -7.08 0.85 1.77
CA TRP A 95 -7.79 -0.40 1.96
C TRP A 95 -9.12 -0.44 1.21
N ASN A 96 -9.89 0.66 1.21
CA ASN A 96 -11.19 0.74 0.52
C ASN A 96 -11.10 0.54 -0.99
N ILE A 97 -9.98 0.83 -1.60
CA ILE A 97 -9.76 0.58 -3.04
C ILE A 97 -9.06 -0.74 -3.33
N GLY A 98 -8.81 -1.56 -2.31
CA GLY A 98 -8.24 -2.90 -2.46
C GLY A 98 -6.72 -2.95 -2.48
N VAL A 99 -6.03 -1.94 -1.94
CA VAL A 99 -4.58 -1.97 -1.71
C VAL A 99 -4.31 -2.08 -0.20
N PRO A 100 -3.79 -3.22 0.29
CA PRO A 100 -3.45 -3.41 1.69
C PRO A 100 -2.34 -2.47 2.17
N VAL A 101 -2.50 -1.97 3.40
CA VAL A 101 -1.46 -1.24 4.13
C VAL A 101 -1.23 -1.98 5.45
N LEU A 102 -0.02 -2.49 5.66
CA LEU A 102 0.36 -3.20 6.87
C LEU A 102 1.24 -2.31 7.75
N GLU A 103 0.86 -2.12 9.00
CA GLU A 103 1.68 -1.42 9.98
C GLU A 103 2.63 -2.42 10.67
N CYS A 104 3.92 -2.17 10.57
CA CYS A 104 4.98 -3.03 11.09
C CYS A 104 6.12 -2.18 11.65
N GLU A 105 6.18 -2.09 12.98
CA GLU A 105 7.25 -1.37 13.69
C GLU A 105 8.62 -1.99 13.37
N GLY A 106 9.62 -1.15 13.13
CA GLY A 106 11.00 -1.56 12.83
C GLY A 106 11.22 -2.14 11.44
N ILE A 107 10.24 -2.12 10.55
CA ILE A 107 10.38 -2.69 9.20
C ILE A 107 11.51 -2.04 8.40
N THR A 108 11.74 -0.75 8.60
CA THR A 108 12.80 -0.01 7.90
C THR A 108 14.21 -0.37 8.36
N GLU A 109 14.36 -1.05 9.48
CA GLU A 109 15.64 -1.53 9.99
C GLU A 109 16.11 -2.82 9.30
N ILE A 110 15.16 -3.62 8.76
CA ILE A 110 15.42 -4.95 8.22
C ILE A 110 15.21 -5.06 6.71
N VAL A 111 14.71 -4.00 6.07
CA VAL A 111 14.45 -4.00 4.61
C VAL A 111 15.20 -2.87 3.94
N ASN A 112 15.98 -3.21 2.92
CA ASN A 112 16.66 -2.26 2.05
C ASN A 112 16.01 -2.22 0.65
N LYS A 113 16.20 -1.09 -0.05
CA LYS A 113 15.77 -0.96 -1.44
C LYS A 113 16.38 -2.08 -2.29
N GLY A 114 15.53 -2.78 -3.01
CA GLY A 114 15.92 -3.87 -3.88
C GLY A 114 15.84 -5.27 -3.26
N ASP A 115 15.65 -5.39 -1.94
CA ASP A 115 15.41 -6.68 -1.30
C ASP A 115 14.16 -7.35 -1.85
N ILE A 116 14.13 -8.67 -1.83
CA ILE A 116 12.96 -9.46 -2.19
C ILE A 116 12.21 -9.81 -0.90
N LEU A 117 10.95 -9.40 -0.86
CA LEU A 117 10.05 -9.69 0.27
C LEU A 117 9.02 -10.73 -0.13
N GLU A 118 8.66 -11.57 0.84
CA GLU A 118 7.48 -12.43 0.81
C GLU A 118 6.56 -12.01 1.96
N VAL A 119 5.31 -11.70 1.66
CA VAL A 119 4.37 -11.10 2.60
C VAL A 119 3.06 -11.87 2.59
N ASP A 120 2.68 -12.43 3.74
CA ASP A 120 1.32 -12.93 3.98
C ASP A 120 0.46 -11.76 4.47
N ILE A 121 -0.38 -11.25 3.59
CA ILE A 121 -1.22 -10.08 3.86
C ILE A 121 -2.26 -10.39 4.94
N THR A 122 -2.77 -11.61 5.00
CA THR A 122 -3.83 -11.99 5.94
C THR A 122 -3.33 -12.23 7.35
N GLU A 123 -2.11 -12.73 7.48
CA GLU A 123 -1.48 -12.98 8.78
C GLU A 123 -0.51 -11.86 9.20
N GLY A 124 -0.20 -10.91 8.31
CA GLY A 124 0.76 -9.85 8.56
C GLY A 124 2.22 -10.34 8.67
N LYS A 125 2.53 -11.54 8.17
CA LYS A 125 3.88 -12.09 8.22
C LYS A 125 4.72 -11.54 7.07
N ILE A 126 5.90 -11.06 7.38
CA ILE A 126 6.83 -10.48 6.41
C ILE A 126 8.16 -11.21 6.53
N LYS A 127 8.65 -11.70 5.40
CA LYS A 127 9.97 -12.31 5.29
C LYS A 127 10.80 -11.58 4.25
N ASN A 128 11.94 -11.06 4.65
CA ASN A 128 12.96 -10.59 3.73
C ASN A 128 13.74 -11.80 3.19
N VAL A 129 13.42 -12.22 1.98
CA VAL A 129 14.03 -13.41 1.36
C VAL A 129 15.52 -13.19 1.07
N THR A 130 15.91 -11.94 0.83
CA THR A 130 17.31 -11.58 0.53
C THR A 130 18.20 -11.74 1.74
N THR A 131 17.76 -11.30 2.92
CA THR A 131 18.56 -11.30 4.15
C THR A 131 18.22 -12.45 5.10
N GLY A 132 17.01 -13.04 4.97
CA GLY A 132 16.46 -14.02 5.90
C GLY A 132 15.78 -13.40 7.14
N ALA A 133 15.75 -12.08 7.28
CA ALA A 133 15.07 -11.42 8.37
C ALA A 133 13.54 -11.59 8.27
N GLU A 134 12.89 -11.67 9.43
CA GLU A 134 11.43 -11.82 9.53
C GLU A 134 10.85 -10.72 10.44
N ALA A 135 9.63 -10.29 10.12
CA ALA A 135 8.88 -9.34 10.91
C ALA A 135 7.40 -9.71 10.97
N GLN A 136 6.71 -9.18 11.97
CA GLN A 136 5.29 -9.36 12.17
C GLN A 136 4.61 -8.00 12.19
N ALA A 137 3.82 -7.72 11.16
CA ALA A 137 2.94 -6.56 11.11
C ALA A 137 1.69 -6.80 11.98
N GLU A 138 0.97 -5.72 12.31
CA GLU A 138 -0.35 -5.85 12.90
C GLU A 138 -1.26 -6.65 11.95
N LYS A 139 -1.92 -7.69 12.49
CA LYS A 139 -2.84 -8.51 11.70
C LYS A 139 -4.05 -7.68 11.29
N PRO A 140 -4.37 -7.59 9.98
CA PRO A 140 -5.55 -6.86 9.53
C PRO A 140 -6.85 -7.49 10.07
N PHE A 141 -7.86 -6.66 10.31
CA PHE A 141 -9.20 -7.15 10.67
C PHE A 141 -9.82 -7.91 9.50
N ASP A 142 -10.64 -8.92 9.82
CA ASP A 142 -11.32 -9.75 8.82
C ASP A 142 -12.13 -8.94 7.80
N LEU A 143 -12.75 -7.83 8.24
CA LEU A 143 -13.46 -6.91 7.35
C LEU A 143 -12.55 -6.31 6.28
N LEU A 144 -11.34 -5.87 6.65
CA LEU A 144 -10.37 -5.30 5.71
C LEU A 144 -9.89 -6.37 4.72
N ILE A 145 -9.65 -7.58 5.21
CA ILE A 145 -9.29 -8.73 4.37
C ILE A 145 -10.41 -9.02 3.37
N GLY A 146 -11.68 -9.04 3.83
CA GLY A 146 -12.84 -9.23 2.97
C GLY A 146 -12.98 -8.14 1.89
N ILE A 147 -12.79 -6.87 2.26
CA ILE A 147 -12.81 -5.74 1.32
C ILE A 147 -11.71 -5.91 0.27
N TRP A 148 -10.49 -6.21 0.69
CA TRP A 148 -9.38 -6.45 -0.23
C TRP A 148 -9.64 -7.61 -1.19
N GLN A 149 -10.08 -8.76 -0.69
CA GLN A 149 -10.38 -9.95 -1.49
C GLN A 149 -11.50 -9.71 -2.51
N ALA A 150 -12.44 -8.83 -2.18
CA ALA A 150 -13.52 -8.41 -3.09
C ALA A 150 -13.06 -7.36 -4.14
N GLY A 151 -11.79 -6.96 -4.14
CA GLY A 151 -11.27 -5.92 -5.05
C GLY A 151 -11.62 -4.49 -4.63
N GLY A 152 -11.85 -4.27 -3.33
CA GLY A 152 -12.19 -3.00 -2.72
C GLY A 152 -13.63 -2.94 -2.19
N LEU A 153 -13.94 -1.87 -1.47
CA LEU A 153 -15.21 -1.68 -0.77
C LEU A 153 -16.43 -1.81 -1.71
N LYS A 154 -16.31 -1.29 -2.95
CA LYS A 154 -17.40 -1.41 -3.93
C LYS A 154 -17.74 -2.87 -4.25
N GLY A 155 -16.74 -3.69 -4.47
CA GLY A 155 -16.91 -5.13 -4.71
C GLY A 155 -17.48 -5.84 -3.49
N TRP A 156 -16.97 -5.50 -2.31
CA TRP A 156 -17.45 -6.08 -1.05
C TRP A 156 -18.92 -5.76 -0.79
N VAL A 157 -19.33 -4.49 -0.93
CA VAL A 157 -20.74 -4.09 -0.79
C VAL A 157 -21.65 -4.81 -1.79
N GLN A 158 -21.19 -5.00 -3.03
CA GLN A 158 -21.97 -5.72 -4.05
C GLN A 158 -22.26 -7.18 -3.67
N THR A 159 -21.32 -7.85 -2.99
CA THR A 159 -21.47 -9.24 -2.54
C THR A 159 -22.24 -9.39 -1.22
N HIS A 160 -22.37 -8.29 -0.44
CA HIS A 160 -23.03 -8.28 0.87
C HIS A 160 -24.29 -7.43 0.89
N LYS A 161 -24.94 -7.26 -0.26
CA LYS A 161 -26.16 -6.40 -0.39
C LYS A 161 -27.29 -6.78 0.53
N GLU A 162 -27.46 -8.07 0.76
CA GLU A 162 -28.55 -8.62 1.59
C GLU A 162 -28.33 -8.31 3.08
N ASP A 163 -27.07 -8.22 3.50
CA ASP A 163 -26.72 -7.94 4.89
C ASP A 163 -26.89 -6.45 5.26
N TYR A 164 -26.92 -5.58 4.26
CA TYR A 164 -26.99 -4.12 4.43
C TYR A 164 -28.02 -3.46 3.50
N PRO A 165 -29.32 -3.78 3.67
CA PRO A 165 -30.39 -3.20 2.86
C PRO A 165 -30.45 -1.68 3.11
N GLY A 166 -30.18 -0.88 2.08
CA GLY A 166 -30.19 0.59 2.16
C GLY A 166 -28.81 1.27 2.02
N MET A 167 -27.75 0.52 1.81
CA MET A 167 -26.41 1.08 1.52
C MET A 167 -26.16 1.39 0.04
N LEU A 168 -27.17 1.22 -0.82
CA LEU A 168 -27.07 1.46 -2.28
C LEU A 168 -28.00 2.56 -2.72
#